data_7cdfe0e39d6445ce0e92f79cc9fcdfa3
#
_entry.id   7cdfe0e39d6445ce0e92f79cc9fcdfa3
#
_cell.length_a   1.000
_cell.length_b   1.000
_cell.length_c   1.000
_cell.angle_alpha   90.00
_cell.angle_beta   90.00
_cell.angle_gamma   90.00
#
_symmetry.space_group_name_H-M   'P 1'
#
loop_
_entity.id
_entity.type
_entity.pdbx_description
1 polymer ?
#
loop_
_entity_poly.entity_id
_entity_poly.type
_entity_poly.pdbx_seq_one_letter_code
_entity_poly.pdbx_strand_id
1 'polypeptide(L)'
;MYDYLIVGAGLSGAIFAHEATKQGKKVKVIDKRDHIGGNIYCENVEGINVHKYGAHIFHTSNKEVWDYVNQFAEFNNYINSPVANYKGKLYNLPFNMNTFYGLWGTKTPAEVKAKIAEQTAHLQDSEPKNLEEQAIKLIGTDVYETLIKGYTEKQWGRSATELPPFIIKRLPVRFTFDNNYFNDRYQGIPIGGYNVIIENMLKGIEVELNVDFFENREELEASAKKVVFTGMIDQYFDYKHGELEYRSLRFEHEVLDEENYQGNAVMNYTEREVPYTRIIEHKHFEKGTQEKTVITREYSVDWKRGDEPYYPINDAKNNEMYQKYLEEAKGKDVIFCGRLADYKYYDMHVVIERALNVVREELGK
;
A
#
# COMPACT_ATOMS: atom_id res chain seq x y z
N MET A 1 -4.32 -33.65 10.57
CA MET A 1 -3.49 -33.11 9.46
C MET A 1 -4.38 -32.19 8.62
N TYR A 2 -3.95 -30.99 8.35
CA TYR A 2 -4.60 -30.03 7.45
C TYR A 2 -4.20 -30.29 6.00
N ASP A 3 -5.02 -29.84 5.04
CA ASP A 3 -4.60 -29.79 3.65
C ASP A 3 -3.64 -28.61 3.44
N TYR A 4 -3.96 -27.46 4.10
CA TYR A 4 -3.13 -26.26 4.05
C TYR A 4 -2.96 -25.62 5.43
N LEU A 5 -1.72 -25.29 5.78
CA LEU A 5 -1.38 -24.32 6.81
C LEU A 5 -1.10 -22.97 6.14
N ILE A 6 -1.83 -21.94 6.54
CA ILE A 6 -1.67 -20.60 5.99
C ILE A 6 -0.98 -19.73 7.03
N VAL A 7 0.18 -19.19 6.66
CA VAL A 7 0.98 -18.30 7.49
C VAL A 7 0.75 -16.86 7.06
N GLY A 8 0.02 -16.15 7.91
CA GLY A 8 -0.44 -14.79 7.70
C GLY A 8 -1.95 -14.67 7.49
N ALA A 9 -2.63 -14.00 8.42
CA ALA A 9 -4.08 -13.73 8.40
C ALA A 9 -4.42 -12.38 7.72
N GLY A 10 -3.56 -11.91 6.82
CA GLY A 10 -3.81 -10.75 5.97
C GLY A 10 -4.68 -11.12 4.76
N LEU A 11 -4.86 -10.17 3.84
CA LEU A 11 -5.76 -10.31 2.69
C LEU A 11 -5.44 -11.53 1.83
N SER A 12 -4.16 -11.77 1.48
CA SER A 12 -3.75 -12.94 0.68
C SER A 12 -4.08 -14.26 1.34
N GLY A 13 -3.73 -14.41 2.63
CA GLY A 13 -3.98 -15.62 3.38
C GLY A 13 -5.47 -15.89 3.59
N ALA A 14 -6.24 -14.84 3.91
CA ALA A 14 -7.69 -14.95 4.10
C ALA A 14 -8.41 -15.38 2.82
N ILE A 15 -8.04 -14.85 1.65
CA ILE A 15 -8.59 -15.26 0.36
C ILE A 15 -8.29 -16.73 0.08
N PHE A 16 -7.02 -17.14 0.24
CA PHE A 16 -6.66 -18.54 0.02
C PHE A 16 -7.42 -19.48 0.97
N ALA A 17 -7.49 -19.12 2.26
CA ALA A 17 -8.23 -19.89 3.27
C ALA A 17 -9.70 -20.04 2.91
N HIS A 18 -10.37 -18.94 2.54
CA HIS A 18 -11.76 -18.90 2.15
C HIS A 18 -12.05 -19.82 0.95
N GLU A 19 -11.31 -19.62 -0.13
CA GLU A 19 -11.54 -20.37 -1.37
C GLU A 19 -11.18 -21.86 -1.24
N ALA A 20 -10.12 -22.20 -0.50
CA ALA A 20 -9.76 -23.59 -0.22
C ALA A 20 -10.86 -24.28 0.64
N THR A 21 -11.37 -23.59 1.65
CA THR A 21 -12.45 -24.13 2.50
C THR A 21 -13.75 -24.33 1.72
N LYS A 22 -14.11 -23.43 0.82
CA LYS A 22 -15.24 -23.60 -0.12
C LYS A 22 -15.12 -24.85 -0.97
N GLN A 23 -13.91 -25.32 -1.23
CA GLN A 23 -13.64 -26.56 -1.98
C GLN A 23 -13.47 -27.79 -1.06
N GLY A 24 -13.86 -27.67 0.21
CA GLY A 24 -13.84 -28.78 1.17
C GLY A 24 -12.46 -29.10 1.73
N LYS A 25 -11.47 -28.23 1.56
CA LYS A 25 -10.13 -28.41 2.14
C LYS A 25 -10.14 -28.07 3.63
N LYS A 26 -9.39 -28.84 4.40
CA LYS A 26 -9.16 -28.56 5.82
C LYS A 26 -7.99 -27.58 5.95
N VAL A 27 -8.27 -26.38 6.46
CA VAL A 27 -7.33 -25.25 6.52
C VAL A 27 -7.15 -24.80 7.96
N LYS A 28 -5.92 -24.43 8.32
CA LYS A 28 -5.59 -23.67 9.53
C LYS A 28 -4.85 -22.40 9.13
N VAL A 29 -5.22 -21.26 9.73
CA VAL A 29 -4.54 -19.97 9.55
C VAL A 29 -3.82 -19.61 10.83
N ILE A 30 -2.57 -19.17 10.74
CA ILE A 30 -1.80 -18.63 11.87
C ILE A 30 -1.30 -17.22 11.54
N ASP A 31 -1.18 -16.38 12.56
CA ASP A 31 -0.54 -15.07 12.43
C ASP A 31 0.29 -14.75 13.69
N LYS A 32 1.45 -14.12 13.50
CA LYS A 32 2.30 -13.66 14.61
C LYS A 32 1.69 -12.51 15.41
N ARG A 33 0.77 -11.75 14.79
CA ARG A 33 0.07 -10.62 15.41
C ARG A 33 -1.09 -11.12 16.29
N ASP A 34 -1.57 -10.24 17.15
CA ASP A 34 -2.73 -10.44 18.02
C ASP A 34 -4.08 -10.16 17.32
N HIS A 35 -4.05 -9.89 16.02
CA HIS A 35 -5.20 -9.55 15.20
C HIS A 35 -5.10 -10.12 13.78
N ILE A 36 -6.24 -10.33 13.14
CA ILE A 36 -6.35 -10.61 11.69
C ILE A 36 -6.25 -9.33 10.87
N GLY A 37 -6.22 -9.46 9.54
CA GLY A 37 -6.27 -8.33 8.60
C GLY A 37 -4.91 -7.86 8.10
N GLY A 38 -3.81 -8.30 8.72
CA GLY A 38 -2.48 -7.86 8.29
C GLY A 38 -2.38 -6.32 8.28
N ASN A 39 -1.88 -5.75 7.19
CA ASN A 39 -1.70 -4.30 7.11
C ASN A 39 -3.00 -3.51 6.85
N ILE A 40 -4.10 -4.17 6.50
CA ILE A 40 -5.40 -3.49 6.36
C ILE A 40 -6.22 -3.47 7.66
N TYR A 41 -5.67 -3.97 8.75
CA TYR A 41 -6.34 -3.97 10.05
C TYR A 41 -6.69 -2.56 10.51
N CYS A 42 -7.93 -2.41 11.00
CA CYS A 42 -8.45 -1.20 11.62
C CYS A 42 -8.65 -1.42 13.12
N GLU A 43 -8.09 -0.52 13.93
CA GLU A 43 -8.34 -0.49 15.37
C GLU A 43 -9.48 0.49 15.67
N ASN A 44 -10.48 0.08 16.46
CA ASN A 44 -11.54 1.00 16.83
C ASN A 44 -11.09 1.86 18.02
N VAL A 45 -10.96 3.16 17.78
CA VAL A 45 -10.59 4.16 18.79
C VAL A 45 -11.64 5.26 18.80
N GLU A 46 -12.28 5.52 19.94
CA GLU A 46 -13.35 6.54 20.08
C GLU A 46 -14.49 6.37 19.05
N GLY A 47 -14.78 5.13 18.63
CA GLY A 47 -15.77 4.84 17.60
C GLY A 47 -15.33 5.14 16.16
N ILE A 48 -14.04 5.37 15.95
CA ILE A 48 -13.42 5.61 14.64
C ILE A 48 -12.58 4.39 14.26
N ASN A 49 -12.73 3.89 13.04
CA ASN A 49 -11.90 2.83 12.50
C ASN A 49 -10.56 3.42 12.04
N VAL A 50 -9.55 3.30 12.90
CA VAL A 50 -8.19 3.79 12.66
C VAL A 50 -7.43 2.77 11.81
N HIS A 51 -6.98 3.15 10.63
CA HIS A 51 -6.12 2.32 9.78
C HIS A 51 -4.73 2.24 10.42
N LYS A 52 -4.47 1.17 11.18
CA LYS A 52 -3.31 1.07 12.07
C LYS A 52 -1.97 1.11 11.35
N TYR A 53 -1.92 0.63 10.13
CA TYR A 53 -0.71 0.48 9.32
C TYR A 53 -0.70 1.40 8.09
N GLY A 54 -1.28 2.59 8.21
CA GLY A 54 -1.36 3.57 7.14
C GLY A 54 -2.69 3.55 6.39
N ALA A 55 -2.95 4.63 5.65
CA ALA A 55 -4.19 4.80 4.91
C ALA A 55 -4.34 3.72 3.82
N HIS A 56 -5.44 3.01 3.86
CA HIS A 56 -5.83 2.06 2.84
C HIS A 56 -7.15 2.50 2.22
N ILE A 57 -7.16 2.76 0.93
CA ILE A 57 -8.35 3.10 0.15
C ILE A 57 -8.50 2.04 -0.94
N PHE A 58 -9.62 1.34 -0.95
CA PHE A 58 -9.85 0.33 -1.97
C PHE A 58 -10.24 1.00 -3.29
N HIS A 59 -9.58 0.59 -4.38
CA HIS A 59 -9.89 1.03 -5.74
C HIS A 59 -9.57 -0.06 -6.74
N THR A 60 -10.32 -0.13 -7.82
CA THR A 60 -10.06 -1.06 -8.93
C THR A 60 -10.89 -0.71 -10.16
N SER A 61 -10.38 -1.03 -11.34
CA SER A 61 -11.17 -1.07 -12.59
C SER A 61 -11.57 -2.50 -12.95
N ASN A 62 -11.04 -3.49 -12.25
CA ASN A 62 -11.38 -4.90 -12.46
C ASN A 62 -12.71 -5.24 -11.79
N LYS A 63 -13.73 -5.52 -12.61
CA LYS A 63 -15.07 -5.87 -12.11
C LYS A 63 -15.09 -7.17 -11.32
N GLU A 64 -14.28 -8.16 -11.67
CA GLU A 64 -14.21 -9.43 -10.92
C GLU A 64 -13.76 -9.20 -9.49
N VAL A 65 -12.71 -8.40 -9.31
CA VAL A 65 -12.18 -8.03 -7.98
C VAL A 65 -13.20 -7.22 -7.18
N TRP A 66 -13.89 -6.26 -7.83
CA TRP A 66 -14.92 -5.48 -7.18
C TRP A 66 -16.10 -6.36 -6.72
N ASP A 67 -16.61 -7.24 -7.60
CA ASP A 67 -17.68 -8.16 -7.26
C ASP A 67 -17.24 -9.16 -6.17
N TYR A 68 -15.98 -9.55 -6.16
CA TYR A 68 -15.44 -10.46 -5.14
C TYR A 68 -15.46 -9.83 -3.75
N VAL A 69 -14.90 -8.63 -3.57
CA VAL A 69 -14.84 -7.99 -2.25
C VAL A 69 -16.21 -7.59 -1.72
N ASN A 70 -17.15 -7.26 -2.60
CA ASN A 70 -18.52 -6.93 -2.23
C ASN A 70 -19.34 -8.14 -1.71
N GLN A 71 -18.82 -9.36 -1.82
CA GLN A 71 -19.40 -10.53 -1.13
C GLN A 71 -19.15 -10.50 0.39
N PHE A 72 -18.15 -9.73 0.84
CA PHE A 72 -17.69 -9.75 2.23
C PHE A 72 -17.97 -8.45 2.99
N ALA A 73 -18.16 -7.33 2.30
CA ALA A 73 -18.49 -6.04 2.90
C ALA A 73 -19.23 -5.15 1.91
N GLU A 74 -20.04 -4.24 2.43
CA GLU A 74 -20.57 -3.12 1.68
C GLU A 74 -19.56 -1.98 1.68
N PHE A 75 -19.35 -1.34 0.52
CA PHE A 75 -18.45 -0.19 0.39
C PHE A 75 -19.23 1.12 0.34
N ASN A 76 -18.71 2.13 1.00
CA ASN A 76 -19.22 3.48 0.89
C ASN A 76 -18.77 4.15 -0.43
N ASN A 77 -19.21 5.40 -0.63
CA ASN A 77 -18.83 6.19 -1.79
C ASN A 77 -17.68 7.18 -1.49
N TYR A 78 -16.69 6.75 -0.71
CA TYR A 78 -15.52 7.59 -0.46
C TYR A 78 -14.72 7.80 -1.75
N ILE A 79 -14.38 9.06 -2.04
CA ILE A 79 -13.53 9.47 -3.14
C ILE A 79 -12.22 9.99 -2.55
N ASN A 80 -11.11 9.35 -2.89
CA ASN A 80 -9.81 9.77 -2.41
C ASN A 80 -9.36 11.08 -3.09
N SER A 81 -9.27 12.14 -2.33
CA SER A 81 -8.87 13.47 -2.79
C SER A 81 -7.85 14.08 -1.84
N PRO A 82 -6.62 13.57 -1.81
CA PRO A 82 -5.59 14.05 -0.90
C PRO A 82 -5.21 15.50 -1.22
N VAL A 83 -4.75 16.20 -0.20
CA VAL A 83 -4.23 17.57 -0.29
C VAL A 83 -2.75 17.56 0.08
N ALA A 84 -1.95 18.34 -0.63
CA ALA A 84 -0.55 18.59 -0.29
C ALA A 84 -0.42 19.91 0.46
N ASN A 85 0.33 19.92 1.55
CA ASN A 85 0.78 21.11 2.26
C ASN A 85 2.27 21.32 1.97
N TYR A 86 2.59 22.47 1.40
CA TYR A 86 3.96 22.92 1.20
C TYR A 86 4.14 24.28 1.83
N LYS A 87 4.87 24.35 2.93
CA LYS A 87 5.14 25.60 3.69
C LYS A 87 3.87 26.39 4.02
N GLY A 88 2.81 25.67 4.44
CA GLY A 88 1.53 26.27 4.79
C GLY A 88 0.61 26.59 3.62
N LYS A 89 1.02 26.39 2.38
CA LYS A 89 0.18 26.54 1.20
C LYS A 89 -0.39 25.20 0.75
N LEU A 90 -1.68 25.15 0.49
CA LEU A 90 -2.37 23.92 0.14
C LEU A 90 -2.55 23.76 -1.37
N TYR A 91 -2.38 22.52 -1.84
CA TYR A 91 -2.53 22.13 -3.25
C TYR A 91 -3.31 20.84 -3.38
N ASN A 92 -4.16 20.76 -4.39
CA ASN A 92 -4.88 19.52 -4.69
C ASN A 92 -3.97 18.47 -5.32
N LEU A 93 -4.24 17.21 -5.01
CA LEU A 93 -3.65 16.05 -5.66
C LEU A 93 -4.76 15.15 -6.25
N PRO A 94 -4.51 14.41 -7.34
CA PRO A 94 -3.29 14.39 -8.16
C PRO A 94 -3.08 15.74 -8.87
N PHE A 95 -1.96 15.89 -9.58
CA PHE A 95 -1.66 17.13 -10.31
C PHE A 95 -2.73 17.38 -11.38
N ASN A 96 -3.55 18.38 -11.14
CA ASN A 96 -4.71 18.72 -11.98
C ASN A 96 -4.84 20.25 -12.11
N MET A 97 -5.87 20.72 -12.79
CA MET A 97 -6.06 22.15 -13.02
C MET A 97 -6.16 22.97 -11.72
N ASN A 98 -6.68 22.41 -10.60
CA ASN A 98 -6.67 23.09 -9.31
C ASN A 98 -5.24 23.24 -8.76
N THR A 99 -4.40 22.23 -8.93
CA THR A 99 -2.98 22.27 -8.54
C THR A 99 -2.24 23.37 -9.31
N PHE A 100 -2.41 23.41 -10.61
CA PHE A 100 -1.75 24.40 -11.49
C PHE A 100 -2.26 25.82 -11.28
N TYR A 101 -3.55 25.97 -11.02
CA TYR A 101 -4.11 27.26 -10.61
C TYR A 101 -3.48 27.74 -9.28
N GLY A 102 -3.33 26.84 -8.32
CA GLY A 102 -2.69 27.15 -7.04
C GLY A 102 -1.21 27.54 -7.17
N LEU A 103 -0.47 26.94 -8.12
CA LEU A 103 0.94 27.22 -8.37
C LEU A 103 1.15 28.48 -9.21
N TRP A 104 0.41 28.60 -10.32
CA TRP A 104 0.70 29.56 -11.39
C TRP A 104 -0.44 30.53 -11.70
N GLY A 105 -1.64 30.33 -11.12
CA GLY A 105 -2.82 31.09 -11.47
C GLY A 105 -3.38 30.79 -12.88
N THR A 106 -2.92 29.70 -13.50
CA THR A 106 -3.34 29.28 -14.85
C THR A 106 -4.78 28.78 -14.85
N LYS A 107 -5.56 29.16 -15.85
CA LYS A 107 -7.01 28.87 -15.93
C LYS A 107 -7.38 27.89 -17.02
N THR A 108 -6.50 27.69 -17.99
CA THR A 108 -6.75 26.83 -19.15
C THR A 108 -5.65 25.75 -19.31
N PRO A 109 -5.99 24.60 -19.90
CA PRO A 109 -4.99 23.58 -20.23
C PRO A 109 -3.86 24.09 -21.11
N ALA A 110 -4.14 25.04 -22.03
CA ALA A 110 -3.13 25.62 -22.90
C ALA A 110 -2.08 26.42 -22.13
N GLU A 111 -2.52 27.23 -21.14
CA GLU A 111 -1.59 27.98 -20.26
C GLU A 111 -0.72 27.04 -19.43
N VAL A 112 -1.30 25.96 -18.88
CA VAL A 112 -0.55 24.96 -18.10
C VAL A 112 0.50 24.27 -18.98
N LYS A 113 0.11 23.82 -20.17
CA LYS A 113 1.03 23.15 -21.11
C LYS A 113 2.17 24.06 -21.55
N ALA A 114 1.87 25.35 -21.80
CA ALA A 114 2.90 26.33 -22.13
C ALA A 114 3.88 26.53 -20.98
N LYS A 115 3.37 26.60 -19.73
CA LYS A 115 4.23 26.74 -18.54
C LYS A 115 5.13 25.52 -18.31
N ILE A 116 4.59 24.32 -18.47
CA ILE A 116 5.38 23.09 -18.41
C ILE A 116 6.44 23.09 -19.53
N ALA A 117 6.08 23.39 -20.77
CA ALA A 117 7.01 23.42 -21.90
C ALA A 117 8.16 24.42 -21.70
N GLU A 118 7.87 25.60 -21.14
CA GLU A 118 8.89 26.59 -20.77
C GLU A 118 9.92 26.01 -19.79
N GLN A 119 9.44 25.33 -18.74
CA GLN A 119 10.30 24.78 -17.68
C GLN A 119 11.05 23.51 -18.10
N THR A 120 10.55 22.78 -19.07
CA THR A 120 11.14 21.50 -19.51
C THR A 120 12.01 21.59 -20.78
N ALA A 121 12.08 22.76 -21.41
CA ALA A 121 12.73 22.96 -22.70
C ALA A 121 14.19 22.43 -22.75
N HIS A 122 14.93 22.60 -21.66
CA HIS A 122 16.33 22.17 -21.54
C HIS A 122 16.54 20.66 -21.40
N LEU A 123 15.46 19.88 -21.16
CA LEU A 123 15.51 18.43 -20.98
C LEU A 123 14.86 17.65 -22.13
N GLN A 124 14.31 18.33 -23.15
CA GLN A 124 13.51 17.68 -24.19
C GLN A 124 14.28 16.56 -24.92
N ASP A 125 15.53 16.83 -25.28
CA ASP A 125 16.37 15.93 -26.08
C ASP A 125 17.31 15.05 -25.25
N SER A 126 17.15 15.04 -23.88
CA SER A 126 18.00 14.27 -23.00
C SER A 126 17.26 13.06 -22.42
N GLU A 127 17.98 11.94 -22.25
CA GLU A 127 17.53 10.82 -21.44
C GLU A 127 17.71 11.16 -19.97
N PRO A 128 16.65 11.12 -19.14
CA PRO A 128 16.75 11.39 -17.70
C PRO A 128 17.68 10.40 -16.98
N LYS A 129 18.66 10.90 -16.23
CA LYS A 129 19.64 10.09 -15.51
C LYS A 129 19.17 9.66 -14.11
N ASN A 130 18.27 10.42 -13.54
CA ASN A 130 17.78 10.23 -12.18
C ASN A 130 16.31 10.67 -12.07
N LEU A 131 15.74 10.49 -10.87
CA LEU A 131 14.35 10.83 -10.58
C LEU A 131 14.07 12.32 -10.75
N GLU A 132 15.00 13.21 -10.35
CA GLU A 132 14.84 14.66 -10.49
C GLU A 132 14.65 15.05 -11.95
N GLU A 133 15.58 14.64 -12.83
CA GLU A 133 15.49 14.95 -14.26
C GLU A 133 14.23 14.37 -14.90
N GLN A 134 13.83 13.15 -14.48
CA GLN A 134 12.59 12.52 -14.95
C GLN A 134 11.35 13.30 -14.52
N ALA A 135 11.28 13.72 -13.27
CA ALA A 135 10.14 14.47 -12.73
C ALA A 135 10.03 15.84 -13.40
N ILE A 136 11.15 16.58 -13.48
CA ILE A 136 11.17 17.90 -14.14
C ILE A 136 10.74 17.76 -15.61
N LYS A 137 11.26 16.77 -16.32
CA LYS A 137 10.88 16.51 -17.73
C LYS A 137 9.40 16.25 -17.92
N LEU A 138 8.75 15.61 -16.93
CA LEU A 138 7.32 15.29 -17.00
C LEU A 138 6.41 16.48 -16.67
N ILE A 139 6.79 17.31 -15.69
CA ILE A 139 5.84 18.24 -15.07
C ILE A 139 6.40 19.64 -14.78
N GLY A 140 7.67 19.87 -15.01
CA GLY A 140 8.33 21.14 -14.78
C GLY A 140 8.95 21.28 -13.38
N THR A 141 9.84 22.26 -13.27
CA THR A 141 10.65 22.51 -12.06
C THR A 141 9.80 22.94 -10.87
N ASP A 142 8.81 23.81 -11.06
CA ASP A 142 8.02 24.35 -9.95
C ASP A 142 7.21 23.26 -9.26
N VAL A 143 6.58 22.37 -10.01
CA VAL A 143 5.83 21.23 -9.46
C VAL A 143 6.78 20.25 -8.77
N TYR A 144 7.93 19.96 -9.38
CA TYR A 144 8.94 19.10 -8.81
C TYR A 144 9.42 19.61 -7.45
N GLU A 145 9.89 20.85 -7.39
CA GLU A 145 10.44 21.45 -6.16
C GLU A 145 9.37 21.59 -5.06
N THR A 146 8.13 21.90 -5.42
CA THR A 146 7.05 22.16 -4.46
C THR A 146 6.38 20.87 -3.97
N LEU A 147 6.11 19.91 -4.85
CA LEU A 147 5.18 18.81 -4.54
C LEU A 147 5.81 17.41 -4.61
N ILE A 148 7.00 17.26 -5.19
CA ILE A 148 7.60 15.94 -5.42
C ILE A 148 8.87 15.76 -4.61
N LYS A 149 9.84 16.66 -4.74
CA LYS A 149 11.20 16.51 -4.23
C LYS A 149 11.25 16.12 -2.74
N GLY A 150 10.79 17.00 -1.87
CA GLY A 150 10.91 16.80 -0.42
C GLY A 150 10.10 15.59 0.07
N TYR A 151 8.92 15.33 -0.53
CA TYR A 151 8.13 14.14 -0.23
C TYR A 151 8.88 12.85 -0.60
N THR A 152 9.40 12.80 -1.83
CA THR A 152 10.11 11.64 -2.36
C THR A 152 11.41 11.38 -1.59
N GLU A 153 12.17 12.42 -1.30
CA GLU A 153 13.42 12.31 -0.53
C GLU A 153 13.16 11.79 0.90
N LYS A 154 12.07 12.20 1.55
CA LYS A 154 11.65 11.63 2.84
C LYS A 154 11.26 10.16 2.71
N GLN A 155 10.46 9.83 1.69
CA GLN A 155 9.98 8.47 1.47
C GLN A 155 11.12 7.48 1.23
N TRP A 156 12.13 7.88 0.45
CA TRP A 156 13.24 7.01 0.07
C TRP A 156 14.49 7.17 0.95
N GLY A 157 14.56 8.23 1.76
CA GLY A 157 15.73 8.51 2.61
C GLY A 157 16.98 8.89 1.83
N ARG A 158 16.85 9.25 0.53
CA ARG A 158 17.95 9.59 -0.40
C ARG A 158 17.60 10.82 -1.21
N SER A 159 18.62 11.51 -1.73
CA SER A 159 18.41 12.59 -2.69
C SER A 159 17.72 12.09 -3.96
N ALA A 160 16.83 12.92 -4.53
CA ALA A 160 16.16 12.59 -5.80
C ALA A 160 17.16 12.40 -6.95
N THR A 161 18.33 13.03 -6.88
CA THR A 161 19.44 12.87 -7.84
C THR A 161 20.13 11.51 -7.76
N GLU A 162 19.98 10.78 -6.64
CA GLU A 162 20.53 9.44 -6.43
C GLU A 162 19.52 8.32 -6.72
N LEU A 163 18.26 8.69 -6.90
CA LEU A 163 17.18 7.75 -7.18
C LEU A 163 17.02 7.50 -8.68
N PRO A 164 16.78 6.25 -9.11
CA PRO A 164 16.62 5.95 -10.52
C PRO A 164 15.31 6.55 -11.10
N PRO A 165 15.32 6.94 -12.40
CA PRO A 165 14.18 7.61 -13.02
C PRO A 165 12.91 6.75 -13.11
N PHE A 166 13.01 5.43 -13.07
CA PHE A 166 11.85 4.55 -13.18
C PHE A 166 10.87 4.67 -12.00
N ILE A 167 11.32 5.16 -10.82
CA ILE A 167 10.48 5.37 -9.63
C ILE A 167 9.34 6.34 -9.94
N ILE A 168 9.58 7.33 -10.80
CA ILE A 168 8.60 8.34 -11.20
C ILE A 168 8.33 8.31 -12.72
N LYS A 169 8.37 7.13 -13.30
CA LYS A 169 8.22 6.96 -14.74
C LYS A 169 6.91 7.52 -15.30
N ARG A 170 5.87 7.53 -14.48
CA ARG A 170 4.55 8.07 -14.82
C ARG A 170 4.02 8.89 -13.66
N LEU A 171 3.79 10.17 -13.90
CA LEU A 171 3.05 11.04 -12.99
C LEU A 171 1.63 11.21 -13.53
N PRO A 172 0.60 11.03 -12.70
CA PRO A 172 -0.76 11.33 -13.12
C PRO A 172 -0.94 12.84 -13.24
N VAL A 173 -0.89 13.35 -14.46
CA VAL A 173 -1.15 14.77 -14.80
C VAL A 173 -2.48 14.85 -15.52
N ARG A 174 -3.39 15.68 -15.01
CA ARG A 174 -4.71 15.88 -15.58
C ARG A 174 -4.93 17.34 -15.95
N PHE A 175 -5.43 17.56 -17.15
CA PHE A 175 -5.83 18.90 -17.63
C PHE A 175 -7.33 19.13 -17.45
N THR A 176 -7.86 18.67 -16.31
CA THR A 176 -9.25 18.82 -15.87
C THR A 176 -9.26 19.24 -14.40
N PHE A 177 -10.38 19.78 -13.91
CA PHE A 177 -10.60 20.15 -12.50
C PHE A 177 -11.15 18.93 -11.73
N ASP A 178 -10.46 17.79 -11.82
CA ASP A 178 -10.85 16.55 -11.15
C ASP A 178 -9.84 16.19 -10.05
N ASN A 179 -10.31 16.21 -8.80
CA ASN A 179 -9.53 15.90 -7.61
C ASN A 179 -9.56 14.42 -7.20
N ASN A 180 -10.28 13.57 -7.92
CA ASN A 180 -10.25 12.14 -7.66
C ASN A 180 -8.84 11.60 -7.91
N TYR A 181 -8.18 11.07 -6.88
CA TYR A 181 -6.80 10.60 -7.00
C TYR A 181 -6.66 9.41 -7.95
N PHE A 182 -7.61 8.49 -7.92
CA PHE A 182 -7.59 7.29 -8.75
C PHE A 182 -8.31 7.49 -10.09
N ASN A 183 -7.86 6.76 -11.11
CA ASN A 183 -8.53 6.67 -12.41
C ASN A 183 -9.46 5.45 -12.49
N ASP A 184 -9.56 4.68 -11.42
CA ASP A 184 -10.31 3.44 -11.37
C ASP A 184 -11.82 3.69 -11.34
N ARG A 185 -12.55 2.73 -11.92
CA ARG A 185 -14.00 2.79 -12.02
C ARG A 185 -14.70 2.64 -10.67
N TYR A 186 -14.11 1.85 -9.77
CA TYR A 186 -14.65 1.56 -8.45
C TYR A 186 -13.67 2.02 -7.39
N GLN A 187 -14.18 2.64 -6.34
CA GLN A 187 -13.41 2.94 -5.13
C GLN A 187 -14.35 3.12 -3.94
N GLY A 188 -13.81 2.97 -2.74
CA GLY A 188 -14.56 3.17 -1.49
C GLY A 188 -13.82 2.60 -0.29
N ILE A 189 -14.45 2.79 0.87
CA ILE A 189 -14.01 2.20 2.13
C ILE A 189 -15.10 1.22 2.57
N PRO A 190 -14.77 0.02 3.05
CA PRO A 190 -15.76 -0.91 3.59
C PRO A 190 -16.42 -0.30 4.83
N ILE A 191 -17.74 -0.32 4.87
CA ILE A 191 -18.52 0.17 6.02
C ILE A 191 -18.21 -0.71 7.23
N GLY A 192 -17.79 -0.10 8.33
CA GLY A 192 -17.33 -0.79 9.53
C GLY A 192 -15.86 -1.18 9.53
N GLY A 193 -15.08 -0.66 8.57
CA GLY A 193 -13.64 -0.88 8.45
C GLY A 193 -13.27 -2.16 7.72
N TYR A 194 -11.99 -2.31 7.42
CA TYR A 194 -11.47 -3.46 6.64
C TYR A 194 -11.55 -4.81 7.36
N ASN A 195 -11.63 -4.80 8.70
CA ASN A 195 -11.71 -6.04 9.48
C ASN A 195 -12.91 -6.89 9.06
N VAL A 196 -14.05 -6.27 8.72
CA VAL A 196 -15.28 -6.94 8.30
C VAL A 196 -15.04 -7.89 7.11
N ILE A 197 -14.20 -7.48 6.16
CA ILE A 197 -13.85 -8.30 4.98
C ILE A 197 -13.15 -9.59 5.45
N ILE A 198 -12.13 -9.45 6.29
CA ILE A 198 -11.31 -10.57 6.73
C ILE A 198 -12.08 -11.49 7.68
N GLU A 199 -12.88 -10.93 8.59
CA GLU A 199 -13.78 -11.68 9.49
C GLU A 199 -14.76 -12.55 8.70
N ASN A 200 -15.38 -11.98 7.65
CA ASN A 200 -16.31 -12.71 6.81
C ASN A 200 -15.62 -13.78 5.94
N MET A 201 -14.40 -13.52 5.45
CA MET A 201 -13.61 -14.52 4.71
C MET A 201 -13.20 -15.69 5.61
N LEU A 202 -12.80 -15.42 6.85
CA LEU A 202 -12.30 -16.43 7.79
C LEU A 202 -13.39 -17.07 8.65
N LYS A 203 -14.65 -16.73 8.43
CA LYS A 203 -15.77 -17.27 9.20
C LYS A 203 -15.84 -18.79 9.12
N GLY A 204 -15.74 -19.44 10.29
CA GLY A 204 -15.76 -20.91 10.39
C GLY A 204 -14.43 -21.60 10.06
N ILE A 205 -13.37 -20.86 9.81
CA ILE A 205 -12.02 -21.36 9.60
C ILE A 205 -11.25 -21.26 10.92
N GLU A 206 -10.42 -22.26 11.21
CA GLU A 206 -9.55 -22.26 12.38
C GLU A 206 -8.45 -21.22 12.22
N VAL A 207 -8.42 -20.23 13.13
CA VAL A 207 -7.42 -19.15 13.14
C VAL A 207 -6.75 -19.11 14.51
N GLU A 208 -5.43 -19.10 14.53
CA GLU A 208 -4.64 -18.96 15.75
C GLU A 208 -3.71 -17.76 15.64
N LEU A 209 -3.87 -16.81 16.54
CA LEU A 209 -3.10 -15.57 16.60
C LEU A 209 -1.97 -15.69 17.64
N ASN A 210 -1.01 -14.75 17.59
CA ASN A 210 0.18 -14.76 18.44
C ASN A 210 1.03 -16.02 18.25
N VAL A 211 1.05 -16.58 17.04
CA VAL A 211 1.85 -17.75 16.65
C VAL A 211 2.89 -17.32 15.62
N ASP A 212 4.14 -17.27 16.04
CA ASP A 212 5.25 -17.07 15.09
C ASP A 212 5.62 -18.40 14.44
N PHE A 213 5.50 -18.45 13.12
CA PHE A 213 5.80 -19.64 12.33
C PHE A 213 7.21 -20.17 12.58
N PHE A 214 8.18 -19.29 12.78
CA PHE A 214 9.59 -19.66 12.90
C PHE A 214 9.96 -20.20 14.29
N GLU A 215 9.16 -19.95 15.32
CA GLU A 215 9.38 -20.51 16.67
C GLU A 215 9.11 -22.02 16.72
N ASN A 216 8.12 -22.51 15.95
CA ASN A 216 7.71 -23.92 15.95
C ASN A 216 7.57 -24.49 14.53
N ARG A 217 8.48 -24.08 13.63
CA ARG A 217 8.39 -24.34 12.18
C ARG A 217 8.19 -25.81 11.84
N GLU A 218 9.02 -26.70 12.38
CA GLU A 218 8.98 -28.14 12.03
C GLU A 218 7.62 -28.76 12.42
N GLU A 219 7.07 -28.43 13.58
CA GLU A 219 5.77 -28.93 14.02
C GLU A 219 4.64 -28.37 13.15
N LEU A 220 4.71 -27.08 12.82
CA LEU A 220 3.73 -26.40 12.00
C LEU A 220 3.73 -26.92 10.57
N GLU A 221 4.88 -27.07 9.93
CA GLU A 221 5.01 -27.69 8.60
C GLU A 221 4.49 -29.15 8.60
N ALA A 222 4.80 -29.95 9.63
CA ALA A 222 4.32 -31.32 9.76
C ALA A 222 2.80 -31.44 10.00
N SER A 223 2.14 -30.35 10.41
CA SER A 223 0.70 -30.31 10.67
C SER A 223 -0.17 -30.32 9.40
N ALA A 224 0.39 -29.96 8.25
CA ALA A 224 -0.30 -29.81 6.98
C ALA A 224 0.43 -30.47 5.81
N LYS A 225 -0.30 -30.71 4.70
CA LYS A 225 0.30 -31.25 3.47
C LYS A 225 1.09 -30.20 2.70
N LYS A 226 0.63 -28.93 2.74
CA LYS A 226 1.32 -27.78 2.14
C LYS A 226 1.20 -26.55 3.04
N VAL A 227 2.20 -25.67 2.93
CA VAL A 227 2.20 -24.36 3.58
C VAL A 227 1.89 -23.27 2.54
N VAL A 228 0.99 -22.35 2.86
CA VAL A 228 0.81 -21.09 2.12
C VAL A 228 1.47 -19.99 2.94
N PHE A 229 2.59 -19.47 2.45
CA PHE A 229 3.41 -18.52 3.19
C PHE A 229 3.27 -17.12 2.59
N THR A 230 2.82 -16.16 3.42
CA THR A 230 2.59 -14.76 2.97
C THR A 230 3.63 -13.78 3.51
N GLY A 231 4.62 -14.27 4.27
CA GLY A 231 5.71 -13.47 4.83
C GLY A 231 6.86 -13.24 3.84
N MET A 232 7.98 -12.75 4.36
CA MET A 232 9.18 -12.48 3.56
C MET A 232 9.81 -13.78 3.07
N ILE A 233 10.00 -13.91 1.75
CA ILE A 233 10.54 -15.13 1.13
C ILE A 233 11.98 -15.42 1.59
N ASP A 234 12.80 -14.39 1.77
CA ASP A 234 14.18 -14.53 2.24
C ASP A 234 14.24 -15.05 3.68
N GLN A 235 13.33 -14.59 4.55
CA GLN A 235 13.20 -15.11 5.92
C GLN A 235 12.79 -16.59 5.93
N TYR A 236 11.89 -17.00 5.03
CA TYR A 236 11.49 -18.41 4.91
C TYR A 236 12.71 -19.33 4.63
N PHE A 237 13.69 -18.85 3.88
CA PHE A 237 14.93 -19.53 3.55
C PHE A 237 16.12 -19.13 4.43
N ASP A 238 15.87 -18.64 5.66
CA ASP A 238 16.92 -18.27 6.62
C ASP A 238 17.98 -17.31 6.04
N TYR A 239 17.55 -16.45 5.11
CA TYR A 239 18.39 -15.45 4.43
C TYR A 239 19.59 -16.05 3.68
N LYS A 240 19.49 -17.30 3.22
CA LYS A 240 20.55 -18.07 2.59
C LYS A 240 21.25 -17.36 1.41
N HIS A 241 20.51 -16.55 0.64
CA HIS A 241 21.04 -15.79 -0.49
C HIS A 241 21.29 -14.31 -0.16
N GLY A 242 21.07 -13.91 1.08
CA GLY A 242 21.17 -12.54 1.59
C GLY A 242 19.82 -11.94 1.94
N GLU A 243 19.83 -10.79 2.59
CA GLU A 243 18.61 -10.06 2.97
C GLU A 243 18.11 -9.20 1.80
N LEU A 244 16.82 -9.33 1.51
CA LEU A 244 16.12 -8.42 0.62
C LEU A 244 15.86 -7.09 1.35
N GLU A 245 16.04 -5.99 0.67
CA GLU A 245 15.94 -4.65 1.26
C GLU A 245 14.53 -4.09 1.14
N TYR A 246 14.12 -3.39 2.19
CA TYR A 246 12.80 -2.74 2.29
C TYR A 246 12.92 -1.31 2.80
N ARG A 247 11.85 -0.52 2.63
CA ARG A 247 11.56 0.65 3.44
C ARG A 247 10.51 0.27 4.47
N SER A 248 10.57 0.92 5.63
CA SER A 248 9.59 0.76 6.70
C SER A 248 8.84 2.06 6.97
N LEU A 249 7.78 1.95 7.76
CA LEU A 249 6.97 3.08 8.21
C LEU A 249 6.84 3.06 9.73
N ARG A 250 6.83 4.24 10.33
CA ARG A 250 6.48 4.43 11.73
C ARG A 250 5.25 5.34 11.81
N PHE A 251 4.33 4.98 12.68
CA PHE A 251 3.07 5.68 12.87
C PHE A 251 2.97 6.24 14.28
N GLU A 252 2.52 7.47 14.39
CA GLU A 252 2.17 8.11 15.66
C GLU A 252 0.68 8.43 15.64
N HIS A 253 -0.10 7.69 16.41
CA HIS A 253 -1.54 7.87 16.55
C HIS A 253 -1.81 8.83 17.72
N GLU A 254 -2.74 9.77 17.51
CA GLU A 254 -3.13 10.77 18.51
C GLU A 254 -4.64 10.98 18.48
N VAL A 255 -5.26 10.92 19.66
CA VAL A 255 -6.67 11.28 19.85
C VAL A 255 -6.74 12.75 20.20
N LEU A 256 -7.51 13.52 19.43
CA LEU A 256 -7.70 14.94 19.62
C LEU A 256 -9.11 15.24 20.11
N ASP A 257 -9.23 16.19 21.06
CA ASP A 257 -10.51 16.64 21.62
C ASP A 257 -11.11 17.75 20.76
N GLU A 258 -11.30 17.43 19.48
CA GLU A 258 -11.91 18.29 18.45
C GLU A 258 -12.57 17.44 17.37
N GLU A 259 -13.61 17.99 16.75
CA GLU A 259 -14.40 17.24 15.76
C GLU A 259 -13.67 17.04 14.42
N ASN A 260 -12.81 17.99 14.04
CA ASN A 260 -12.21 18.03 12.71
C ASN A 260 -10.87 18.78 12.75
N TYR A 261 -9.79 18.06 12.51
CA TYR A 261 -8.44 18.61 12.60
C TYR A 261 -7.97 19.28 11.30
N GLN A 262 -8.12 18.59 10.16
CA GLN A 262 -7.56 19.05 8.89
C GLN A 262 -8.59 19.12 7.74
N GLY A 263 -9.82 18.71 7.97
CA GLY A 263 -10.91 18.78 6.98
C GLY A 263 -10.78 17.83 5.80
N ASN A 264 -9.87 16.85 5.87
CA ASN A 264 -9.64 15.86 4.83
C ASN A 264 -9.02 14.60 5.42
N ALA A 265 -9.27 13.43 4.82
CA ALA A 265 -8.69 12.17 5.30
C ALA A 265 -7.18 12.14 5.20
N VAL A 266 -6.59 12.66 4.13
CA VAL A 266 -5.14 12.58 3.88
C VAL A 266 -4.57 13.94 3.48
N MET A 267 -3.60 14.41 4.25
CA MET A 267 -2.79 15.59 3.92
C MET A 267 -1.32 15.19 3.84
N ASN A 268 -0.73 15.35 2.65
CA ASN A 268 0.69 15.11 2.40
C ASN A 268 1.50 16.36 2.72
N TYR A 269 2.61 16.21 3.42
CA TYR A 269 3.56 17.28 3.70
C TYR A 269 4.75 17.14 2.76
N THR A 270 4.86 18.01 1.78
CA THR A 270 5.83 17.88 0.70
C THR A 270 7.14 18.60 0.93
N GLU A 271 7.21 19.48 1.92
CA GLU A 271 8.46 20.09 2.34
C GLU A 271 9.35 19.09 3.11
N ARG A 272 10.67 19.22 2.98
CA ARG A 272 11.64 18.29 3.60
C ARG A 272 11.77 18.48 5.10
N GLU A 273 11.58 19.71 5.57
CA GLU A 273 11.76 20.12 6.97
C GLU A 273 10.71 19.50 7.91
N VAL A 274 9.52 19.16 7.39
CA VAL A 274 8.51 18.42 8.14
C VAL A 274 8.88 16.95 8.13
N PRO A 275 9.08 16.29 9.29
CA PRO A 275 9.67 14.96 9.34
C PRO A 275 8.74 13.83 8.91
N TYR A 276 7.41 14.02 8.99
CA TYR A 276 6.43 13.05 8.51
C TYR A 276 6.05 13.31 7.03
N THR A 277 5.64 12.26 6.35
CA THR A 277 5.21 12.35 4.95
C THR A 277 3.77 12.81 4.82
N ARG A 278 2.90 12.39 5.77
CA ARG A 278 1.48 12.75 5.76
C ARG A 278 0.85 12.68 7.14
N ILE A 279 -0.28 13.36 7.27
CA ILE A 279 -1.22 13.17 8.37
C ILE A 279 -2.49 12.54 7.80
N ILE A 280 -2.97 11.50 8.48
CA ILE A 280 -4.22 10.82 8.19
C ILE A 280 -5.21 11.18 9.29
N GLU A 281 -6.37 11.71 8.95
CA GLU A 281 -7.50 11.91 9.86
C GLU A 281 -8.58 10.88 9.52
N HIS A 282 -8.66 9.82 10.32
CA HIS A 282 -9.32 8.58 9.95
C HIS A 282 -10.84 8.67 9.83
N LYS A 283 -11.50 9.51 10.62
CA LYS A 283 -12.97 9.64 10.58
C LYS A 283 -13.53 10.00 9.21
N HIS A 284 -12.75 10.74 8.39
CA HIS A 284 -13.20 11.17 7.07
C HIS A 284 -13.36 10.03 6.08
N PHE A 285 -12.72 8.88 6.28
CA PHE A 285 -12.89 7.71 5.42
C PHE A 285 -14.33 7.19 5.43
N GLU A 286 -14.98 7.21 6.59
CA GLU A 286 -16.37 6.76 6.77
C GLU A 286 -17.34 7.91 7.06
N LYS A 287 -16.93 9.17 6.82
CA LYS A 287 -17.73 10.37 7.07
C LYS A 287 -18.24 10.44 8.53
N GLY A 288 -17.36 10.07 9.47
CA GLY A 288 -17.66 9.99 10.89
C GLY A 288 -18.03 11.36 11.49
N THR A 289 -18.92 11.32 12.47
CA THR A 289 -19.47 12.51 13.16
C THR A 289 -19.15 12.52 14.67
N GLN A 290 -18.14 11.78 15.09
CA GLN A 290 -17.69 11.71 16.48
C GLN A 290 -17.24 13.10 16.96
N GLU A 291 -17.43 13.42 18.24
CA GLU A 291 -16.97 14.67 18.85
C GLU A 291 -15.45 14.81 18.89
N LYS A 292 -14.75 13.68 18.96
CA LYS A 292 -13.28 13.59 18.88
C LYS A 292 -12.83 13.13 17.51
N THR A 293 -11.55 13.37 17.20
CA THR A 293 -10.92 12.81 16.01
C THR A 293 -9.64 12.05 16.35
N VAL A 294 -9.23 11.17 15.45
CA VAL A 294 -7.96 10.44 15.55
C VAL A 294 -7.12 10.77 14.32
N ILE A 295 -5.92 11.27 14.57
CA ILE A 295 -4.94 11.51 13.52
C ILE A 295 -3.78 10.53 13.63
N THR A 296 -3.13 10.27 12.49
CA THR A 296 -1.89 9.49 12.43
C THR A 296 -0.86 10.26 11.62
N ARG A 297 0.31 10.51 12.24
CA ARG A 297 1.49 11.01 11.51
C ARG A 297 2.28 9.81 11.01
N GLU A 298 2.54 9.78 9.71
CA GLU A 298 3.29 8.71 9.05
C GLU A 298 4.70 9.16 8.73
N TYR A 299 5.68 8.38 9.19
CA TYR A 299 7.11 8.61 8.97
C TYR A 299 7.69 7.49 8.13
N SER A 300 8.40 7.82 7.07
CA SER A 300 9.20 6.84 6.35
C SER A 300 10.54 6.65 7.05
N VAL A 301 10.91 5.40 7.30
CA VAL A 301 12.14 5.04 8.03
C VAL A 301 12.89 3.93 7.29
N ASP A 302 14.18 3.80 7.58
CA ASP A 302 14.97 2.67 7.09
C ASP A 302 14.49 1.38 7.76
N TRP A 303 14.33 0.34 6.97
CA TRP A 303 14.00 -0.98 7.48
C TRP A 303 15.22 -1.66 8.09
N LYS A 304 15.02 -2.34 9.20
CA LYS A 304 15.99 -3.24 9.83
C LYS A 304 15.30 -4.56 10.13
N ARG A 305 16.09 -5.63 10.23
CA ARG A 305 15.56 -6.94 10.63
C ARG A 305 14.78 -6.84 11.95
N GLY A 306 13.53 -7.29 11.93
CA GLY A 306 12.57 -7.17 13.03
C GLY A 306 11.54 -6.05 12.86
N ASP A 307 11.79 -5.07 11.99
CA ASP A 307 10.80 -4.06 11.62
C ASP A 307 9.80 -4.62 10.60
N GLU A 308 8.60 -4.03 10.56
CA GLU A 308 7.62 -4.38 9.52
C GLU A 308 8.08 -3.86 8.14
N PRO A 309 8.18 -4.74 7.13
CA PRO A 309 8.55 -4.34 5.77
C PRO A 309 7.32 -3.79 5.03
N TYR A 310 7.41 -2.55 4.52
CA TYR A 310 6.31 -1.93 3.78
C TYR A 310 6.55 -1.86 2.28
N TYR A 311 7.72 -1.41 1.87
CA TYR A 311 8.03 -1.19 0.45
C TYR A 311 9.32 -1.93 0.07
N PRO A 312 9.26 -2.90 -0.86
CA PRO A 312 10.46 -3.56 -1.35
C PRO A 312 11.30 -2.60 -2.19
N ILE A 313 12.62 -2.68 -2.07
CA ILE A 313 13.57 -1.93 -2.91
C ILE A 313 13.84 -2.77 -4.16
N ASN A 314 13.07 -2.50 -5.22
CA ASN A 314 13.10 -3.26 -6.47
C ASN A 314 14.22 -2.78 -7.41
N ASP A 315 15.45 -2.72 -6.92
CA ASP A 315 16.63 -2.49 -7.76
C ASP A 315 17.15 -3.80 -8.39
N ALA A 316 18.15 -3.69 -9.26
CA ALA A 316 18.70 -4.84 -9.98
C ALA A 316 19.29 -5.90 -9.04
N LYS A 317 20.00 -5.46 -7.98
CA LYS A 317 20.63 -6.33 -6.97
C LYS A 317 19.60 -7.17 -6.23
N ASN A 318 18.56 -6.51 -5.71
CA ASN A 318 17.52 -7.18 -4.95
C ASN A 318 16.65 -8.07 -5.83
N ASN A 319 16.36 -7.66 -7.07
CA ASN A 319 15.62 -8.49 -8.02
C ASN A 319 16.40 -9.76 -8.40
N GLU A 320 17.73 -9.68 -8.61
CA GLU A 320 18.56 -10.87 -8.84
C GLU A 320 18.55 -11.81 -7.63
N MET A 321 18.65 -11.27 -6.42
CA MET A 321 18.58 -12.04 -5.19
C MET A 321 17.22 -12.73 -5.03
N TYR A 322 16.12 -12.01 -5.30
CA TYR A 322 14.78 -12.58 -5.28
C TYR A 322 14.62 -13.76 -6.25
N GLN A 323 15.23 -13.69 -7.46
CA GLN A 323 15.20 -14.81 -8.40
C GLN A 323 15.88 -16.06 -7.83
N LYS A 324 16.95 -15.93 -7.04
CA LYS A 324 17.60 -17.08 -6.38
C LYS A 324 16.66 -17.75 -5.38
N TYR A 325 15.85 -16.96 -4.65
CA TYR A 325 14.83 -17.50 -3.75
C TYR A 325 13.70 -18.20 -4.48
N LEU A 326 13.27 -17.69 -5.63
CA LEU A 326 12.28 -18.36 -6.47
C LEU A 326 12.77 -19.71 -7.01
N GLU A 327 14.05 -19.80 -7.40
CA GLU A 327 14.64 -21.08 -7.80
C GLU A 327 14.70 -22.06 -6.63
N GLU A 328 15.06 -21.61 -5.43
CA GLU A 328 15.09 -22.43 -4.20
C GLU A 328 13.70 -22.95 -3.80
N ALA A 329 12.65 -22.19 -4.12
CA ALA A 329 11.25 -22.55 -3.82
C ALA A 329 10.72 -23.68 -4.71
N LYS A 330 11.33 -23.91 -5.88
CA LYS A 330 10.85 -24.93 -6.82
C LYS A 330 10.88 -26.34 -6.22
N GLY A 331 9.77 -27.04 -6.35
CA GLY A 331 9.63 -28.43 -5.88
C GLY A 331 9.46 -28.59 -4.37
N LYS A 332 9.27 -27.50 -3.62
CA LYS A 332 8.93 -27.55 -2.19
C LYS A 332 7.41 -27.52 -2.00
N ASP A 333 6.94 -28.11 -0.90
CA ASP A 333 5.53 -28.11 -0.51
C ASP A 333 5.13 -26.79 0.17
N VAL A 334 5.52 -25.67 -0.47
CA VAL A 334 5.18 -24.32 -0.04
C VAL A 334 4.69 -23.48 -1.21
N ILE A 335 3.65 -22.71 -0.97
CA ILE A 335 3.08 -21.74 -1.92
C ILE A 335 3.38 -20.35 -1.39
N PHE A 336 4.12 -19.56 -2.14
CA PHE A 336 4.37 -18.16 -1.82
C PHE A 336 3.29 -17.27 -2.43
N CYS A 337 2.63 -16.44 -1.61
CA CYS A 337 1.53 -15.59 -2.04
C CYS A 337 1.47 -14.30 -1.23
N GLY A 338 1.42 -13.16 -1.90
CA GLY A 338 1.28 -11.85 -1.27
C GLY A 338 2.51 -10.97 -1.42
N ARG A 339 2.39 -9.71 -1.00
CA ARG A 339 3.38 -8.66 -1.25
C ARG A 339 4.81 -9.02 -0.82
N LEU A 340 4.97 -9.58 0.37
CA LEU A 340 6.29 -9.91 0.92
C LEU A 340 6.86 -11.18 0.27
N ALA A 341 6.02 -12.17 0.06
CA ALA A 341 6.40 -13.42 -0.60
C ALA A 341 6.75 -13.21 -2.09
N ASP A 342 6.02 -12.35 -2.78
CA ASP A 342 6.28 -11.99 -4.19
C ASP A 342 7.34 -10.87 -4.32
N TYR A 343 7.82 -10.31 -3.22
CA TYR A 343 8.75 -9.17 -3.18
C TYR A 343 8.32 -8.02 -4.11
N LYS A 344 7.03 -7.63 -4.03
CA LYS A 344 6.43 -6.59 -4.87
C LYS A 344 5.58 -5.63 -4.07
N TYR A 345 5.54 -4.39 -4.53
CA TYR A 345 4.55 -3.44 -4.07
C TYR A 345 3.23 -3.70 -4.82
N TYR A 346 2.20 -4.08 -4.07
CA TYR A 346 0.85 -4.33 -4.58
C TYR A 346 -0.16 -3.43 -3.87
N ASP A 347 -1.03 -2.79 -4.64
CA ASP A 347 -2.28 -2.27 -4.11
C ASP A 347 -3.24 -3.43 -3.78
N MET A 348 -4.24 -3.19 -2.93
CA MET A 348 -5.15 -4.25 -2.46
C MET A 348 -5.81 -5.04 -3.58
N HIS A 349 -6.23 -4.38 -4.67
CA HIS A 349 -6.85 -5.08 -5.81
C HIS A 349 -5.89 -6.05 -6.49
N VAL A 350 -4.61 -5.70 -6.60
CA VAL A 350 -3.58 -6.59 -7.16
C VAL A 350 -3.31 -7.77 -6.23
N VAL A 351 -3.31 -7.53 -4.91
CA VAL A 351 -3.21 -8.62 -3.91
C VAL A 351 -4.34 -9.62 -4.09
N ILE A 352 -5.57 -9.15 -4.30
CA ILE A 352 -6.74 -10.01 -4.50
C ILE A 352 -6.61 -10.80 -5.79
N GLU A 353 -6.30 -10.15 -6.91
CA GLU A 353 -6.07 -10.82 -8.20
C GLU A 353 -5.00 -11.91 -8.08
N ARG A 354 -3.87 -11.59 -7.44
CA ARG A 354 -2.77 -12.54 -7.24
C ARG A 354 -3.21 -13.73 -6.40
N ALA A 355 -3.90 -13.49 -5.28
CA ALA A 355 -4.37 -14.56 -4.40
C ALA A 355 -5.38 -15.47 -5.12
N LEU A 356 -6.34 -14.91 -5.85
CA LEU A 356 -7.30 -15.68 -6.64
C LEU A 356 -6.63 -16.52 -7.74
N ASN A 357 -5.60 -15.97 -8.39
CA ASN A 357 -4.83 -16.70 -9.39
C ASN A 357 -4.06 -17.88 -8.77
N VAL A 358 -3.42 -17.67 -7.63
CA VAL A 358 -2.74 -18.75 -6.87
C VAL A 358 -3.71 -19.87 -6.48
N VAL A 359 -4.91 -19.48 -6.03
CA VAL A 359 -5.98 -20.45 -5.72
C VAL A 359 -6.36 -21.26 -6.95
N ARG A 360 -6.57 -20.60 -8.11
CA ARG A 360 -6.91 -21.27 -9.37
C ARG A 360 -5.83 -22.23 -9.85
N GLU A 361 -4.57 -21.81 -9.77
CA GLU A 361 -3.41 -22.63 -10.13
C GLU A 361 -3.29 -23.86 -9.24
N GLU A 362 -3.46 -23.71 -7.93
CA GLU A 362 -3.31 -24.81 -6.96
C GLU A 362 -4.52 -25.75 -6.92
N LEU A 363 -5.73 -25.20 -6.98
CA LEU A 363 -6.96 -25.96 -6.77
C LEU A 363 -7.71 -26.32 -8.08
N GLY A 364 -7.22 -25.87 -9.23
CA GLY A 364 -7.71 -26.31 -10.55
C GLY A 364 -9.04 -25.71 -10.96
N LYS A 365 -9.29 -24.41 -10.71
CA LYS A 365 -10.50 -23.70 -11.17
C LYS A 365 -10.17 -22.42 -11.90
#